data_809fd9bb2ccb7f174b6e5c1a85c3e373
#
_entry.id   809fd9bb2ccb7f174b6e5c1a85c3e373
#
_cell.length_a   1.000
_cell.length_b   1.000
_cell.length_c   1.000
_cell.angle_alpha   90.00
_cell.angle_beta   90.00
_cell.angle_gamma   90.00
#
_symmetry.space_group_name_H-M   'P 1'
#
loop_
_entity.id
_entity.type
_entity.pdbx_description
1 polymer ?
#
loop_
_entity_poly.entity_id
_entity_poly.type
_entity_poly.pdbx_seq_one_letter_code
_entity_poly.pdbx_strand_id
1 'polypeptide(L)'
;MRKLLLGAVLAAAVFGGTAHAAVEPRAVVATYSDLALAGYEDSLAAAKTLRTAINALVAKPSPDTLQAARQAWLAARVPYQQTEAYRFGNPIVDDWEGRVNAWPLDEGLIDYVDASYGTDNDENAYYSVNVIANSKISVGGKTVDVSKITPQLLSEVLHEADGNEANVATGYHAIEFLLWGQDLNGTGPAPADRKGTPQERHAGNRPHTDFDTKQCTGGHCERRIEFLKAVTDLLVTDLEEMVGNWKKDGAARKAVEEDPKAGLIAMLTGLGSLSYGELAGERMKLGLMLHDPEEEHDCFSDNTHNSHYYDQIGIRNVYLGTYTRIDGKQLTGASLSELVKARDPKLDAEVRAKLDATVAAMQAMKTRAETVETYDQMIADGNKEGNAVVQAGIDRLVDQTRSLERVITLLELGKVAIEGSDSLDKPDAVFK
;
A
#
# COMPACT_ATOMS: atom_id res chain seq x y z
N MET A 1 85.70 -27.94 20.96
CA MET A 1 84.75 -28.32 19.93
C MET A 1 83.32 -28.33 20.54
N ARG A 2 82.55 -27.29 20.49
CA ARG A 2 81.16 -27.20 20.98
C ARG A 2 80.24 -27.19 19.78
N LYS A 3 79.41 -28.22 19.61
CA LYS A 3 78.39 -28.26 18.55
C LYS A 3 77.16 -27.46 19.00
N LEU A 4 76.81 -26.42 18.25
CA LEU A 4 75.51 -25.72 18.38
C LEU A 4 74.48 -26.56 17.61
N LEU A 5 73.40 -26.92 18.33
CA LEU A 5 72.15 -27.43 17.73
C LEU A 5 71.21 -26.26 17.50
N LEU A 6 70.89 -25.93 16.25
CA LEU A 6 69.79 -25.02 15.85
C LEU A 6 68.49 -25.82 15.93
N GLY A 7 67.59 -25.40 16.85
CA GLY A 7 66.23 -25.86 16.86
C GLY A 7 65.35 -24.96 16.00
N ALA A 8 64.74 -25.48 14.93
CA ALA A 8 63.74 -24.81 14.14
C ALA A 8 62.38 -24.90 14.83
N VAL A 9 61.85 -23.76 15.26
CA VAL A 9 60.47 -23.64 15.77
C VAL A 9 59.55 -23.42 14.58
N LEU A 10 58.74 -24.43 14.22
CA LEU A 10 57.64 -24.29 13.28
C LEU A 10 56.47 -23.56 13.97
N ALA A 11 56.20 -22.30 13.65
CA ALA A 11 55.01 -21.63 14.06
C ALA A 11 53.82 -22.03 13.13
N ALA A 12 52.97 -22.89 13.64
CA ALA A 12 51.70 -23.22 12.97
C ALA A 12 50.76 -22.02 13.12
N ALA A 13 50.55 -21.24 12.04
CA ALA A 13 49.53 -20.24 11.99
C ALA A 13 48.14 -20.91 11.91
N VAL A 14 47.44 -20.94 13.00
CA VAL A 14 46.01 -21.34 13.04
C VAL A 14 45.23 -20.21 12.43
N PHE A 15 44.84 -20.32 11.13
CA PHE A 15 43.81 -19.52 10.55
C PHE A 15 42.48 -19.92 11.18
N GLY A 16 42.11 -19.24 12.26
CA GLY A 16 40.76 -19.30 12.81
C GLY A 16 39.80 -18.57 11.85
N GLY A 17 39.31 -19.30 10.84
CA GLY A 17 38.16 -18.85 10.09
C GLY A 17 36.96 -18.79 11.05
N THR A 18 36.44 -17.60 11.33
CA THR A 18 35.16 -17.47 12.00
C THR A 18 34.12 -18.05 11.05
N ALA A 19 33.74 -19.32 11.31
CA ALA A 19 32.55 -19.90 10.68
C ALA A 19 31.38 -19.03 11.12
N HIS A 20 30.85 -18.20 10.22
CA HIS A 20 29.56 -17.58 10.44
C HIS A 20 28.58 -18.73 10.61
N ALA A 21 27.90 -18.77 11.75
CA ALA A 21 26.81 -19.71 11.95
C ALA A 21 25.80 -19.52 10.81
N ALA A 22 25.39 -20.64 10.18
CA ALA A 22 24.40 -20.58 9.10
C ALA A 22 23.13 -19.92 9.63
N VAL A 23 22.58 -18.98 8.85
CA VAL A 23 21.31 -18.34 9.19
C VAL A 23 20.21 -19.41 9.16
N GLU A 24 19.46 -19.51 10.24
CA GLU A 24 18.39 -20.49 10.37
C GLU A 24 17.06 -19.93 9.85
N PRO A 25 16.25 -20.71 9.12
CA PRO A 25 14.93 -20.29 8.64
C PRO A 25 14.03 -19.67 9.71
N ARG A 26 14.03 -20.24 10.92
CA ARG A 26 13.26 -19.73 12.06
C ARG A 26 13.66 -18.30 12.45
N ALA A 27 14.94 -17.96 12.37
CA ALA A 27 15.42 -16.62 12.68
C ALA A 27 14.98 -15.61 11.62
N VAL A 28 14.94 -16.03 10.34
CA VAL A 28 14.44 -15.19 9.22
C VAL A 28 12.96 -14.89 9.40
N VAL A 29 12.15 -15.90 9.70
CA VAL A 29 10.71 -15.75 9.94
C VAL A 29 10.42 -14.89 11.18
N ALA A 30 11.22 -15.05 12.25
CA ALA A 30 11.08 -14.19 13.43
C ALA A 30 11.40 -12.73 13.11
N THR A 31 12.45 -12.44 12.31
CA THR A 31 12.72 -11.08 11.82
C THR A 31 11.56 -10.53 10.98
N TYR A 32 11.04 -11.33 10.05
CA TYR A 32 9.86 -10.94 9.25
C TYR A 32 8.70 -10.50 10.13
N SER A 33 8.37 -11.27 11.16
CA SER A 33 7.31 -10.94 12.11
C SER A 33 7.60 -9.66 12.91
N ASP A 34 8.87 -9.46 13.31
CA ASP A 34 9.26 -8.25 14.05
C ASP A 34 9.19 -6.99 13.17
N LEU A 35 9.54 -7.10 11.88
CA LEU A 35 9.41 -6.01 10.92
C LEU A 35 7.94 -5.71 10.61
N ALA A 36 7.09 -6.74 10.46
CA ALA A 36 5.65 -6.57 10.28
C ALA A 36 5.04 -5.83 11.48
N LEU A 37 5.33 -6.27 12.70
CA LEU A 37 4.87 -5.58 13.91
C LEU A 37 5.28 -4.11 13.90
N ALA A 38 6.55 -3.82 13.59
CA ALA A 38 7.06 -2.45 13.57
C ALA A 38 6.38 -1.59 12.49
N GLY A 39 6.13 -2.13 11.31
CA GLY A 39 5.42 -1.47 10.23
C GLY A 39 3.98 -1.11 10.61
N TYR A 40 3.23 -2.06 11.20
CA TYR A 40 1.87 -1.81 11.66
C TYR A 40 1.79 -0.89 12.89
N GLU A 41 2.78 -0.93 13.80
CA GLU A 41 2.87 0.05 14.89
C GLU A 41 3.09 1.47 14.36
N ASP A 42 3.92 1.65 13.35
CA ASP A 42 4.18 2.94 12.70
C ASP A 42 2.95 3.41 11.91
N SER A 43 2.26 2.52 11.21
CA SER A 43 0.98 2.80 10.53
C SER A 43 -0.09 3.27 11.53
N LEU A 44 -0.21 2.59 12.65
CA LEU A 44 -1.12 2.98 13.74
C LEU A 44 -0.77 4.35 14.33
N ALA A 45 0.51 4.63 14.55
CA ALA A 45 0.96 5.92 15.07
C ALA A 45 0.65 7.06 14.10
N ALA A 46 0.86 6.83 12.80
CA ALA A 46 0.56 7.78 11.74
C ALA A 46 -0.97 7.99 11.58
N ALA A 47 -1.78 6.93 11.64
CA ALA A 47 -3.25 7.03 11.63
C ALA A 47 -3.81 7.81 12.85
N LYS A 48 -3.22 7.67 14.03
CA LYS A 48 -3.56 8.48 15.21
C LYS A 48 -3.20 9.96 15.00
N THR A 49 -2.12 10.25 14.29
CA THR A 49 -1.75 11.62 13.89
C THR A 49 -2.76 12.18 12.89
N LEU A 50 -3.16 11.40 11.88
CA LEU A 50 -4.21 11.74 10.93
C LEU A 50 -5.53 12.06 11.65
N ARG A 51 -5.97 11.20 12.57
CA ARG A 51 -7.17 11.44 13.39
C ARG A 51 -7.09 12.75 14.17
N THR A 52 -5.92 13.09 14.68
CA THR A 52 -5.70 14.37 15.39
C THR A 52 -5.85 15.56 14.45
N ALA A 53 -5.29 15.48 13.24
CA ALA A 53 -5.41 16.52 12.22
C ALA A 53 -6.86 16.69 11.73
N ILE A 54 -7.58 15.59 11.50
CA ILE A 54 -9.01 15.59 11.16
C ILE A 54 -9.85 16.23 12.27
N ASN A 55 -9.58 15.92 13.53
CA ASN A 55 -10.27 16.55 14.66
C ASN A 55 -9.99 18.07 14.71
N ALA A 56 -8.81 18.52 14.36
CA ALA A 56 -8.48 19.94 14.25
C ALA A 56 -9.22 20.63 13.09
N LEU A 57 -9.32 19.97 11.93
CA LEU A 57 -10.12 20.42 10.79
C LEU A 57 -11.58 20.61 11.19
N VAL A 58 -12.18 19.60 11.82
CA VAL A 58 -13.60 19.64 12.25
C VAL A 58 -13.85 20.72 13.31
N ALA A 59 -12.91 20.91 14.23
CA ALA A 59 -13.06 21.92 15.30
C ALA A 59 -12.93 23.36 14.77
N LYS A 60 -12.11 23.56 13.73
CA LYS A 60 -11.85 24.88 13.13
C LYS A 60 -11.57 24.73 11.63
N PRO A 61 -12.60 24.57 10.80
CA PRO A 61 -12.43 24.44 9.35
C PRO A 61 -11.71 25.67 8.75
N SER A 62 -10.63 25.42 8.03
CA SER A 62 -9.85 26.44 7.32
C SER A 62 -8.98 25.78 6.25
N PRO A 63 -8.47 26.55 5.27
CA PRO A 63 -7.51 25.99 4.30
C PRO A 63 -6.32 25.31 4.97
N ASP A 64 -5.76 25.90 6.04
CA ASP A 64 -4.59 25.38 6.76
C ASP A 64 -4.89 24.05 7.46
N THR A 65 -6.06 23.93 8.12
CA THR A 65 -6.44 22.69 8.82
C THR A 65 -6.80 21.58 7.86
N LEU A 66 -7.42 21.89 6.71
CA LEU A 66 -7.64 20.90 5.65
C LEU A 66 -6.31 20.43 5.06
N GLN A 67 -5.40 21.36 4.75
CA GLN A 67 -4.07 21.00 4.25
C GLN A 67 -3.29 20.15 5.27
N ALA A 68 -3.37 20.47 6.56
CA ALA A 68 -2.75 19.67 7.61
C ALA A 68 -3.34 18.24 7.68
N ALA A 69 -4.65 18.07 7.49
CA ALA A 69 -5.29 16.75 7.44
C ALA A 69 -4.84 15.96 6.21
N ARG A 70 -4.77 16.60 5.03
CA ARG A 70 -4.25 16.00 3.79
C ARG A 70 -2.80 15.55 3.96
N GLN A 71 -1.92 16.40 4.50
CA GLN A 71 -0.52 16.05 4.75
C GLN A 71 -0.39 14.89 5.76
N ALA A 72 -1.24 14.83 6.78
CA ALA A 72 -1.24 13.73 7.73
C ALA A 72 -1.71 12.40 7.09
N TRP A 73 -2.64 12.45 6.13
CA TRP A 73 -3.06 11.29 5.35
C TRP A 73 -1.90 10.79 4.46
N LEU A 74 -1.26 11.67 3.68
CA LEU A 74 -0.09 11.33 2.86
C LEU A 74 1.03 10.70 3.71
N ALA A 75 1.30 11.26 4.89
CA ALA A 75 2.29 10.70 5.82
C ALA A 75 1.88 9.32 6.38
N ALA A 76 0.57 9.06 6.57
CA ALA A 76 0.09 7.79 7.07
C ALA A 76 0.17 6.67 6.03
N ARG A 77 0.10 6.99 4.74
CA ARG A 77 0.32 6.02 3.64
C ARG A 77 1.75 5.45 3.63
N VAL A 78 2.75 6.24 4.03
CA VAL A 78 4.17 5.86 3.95
C VAL A 78 4.51 4.57 4.72
N PRO A 79 4.22 4.42 6.03
CA PRO A 79 4.46 3.16 6.73
C PRO A 79 3.48 2.07 6.29
N TYR A 80 2.22 2.41 5.99
CA TYR A 80 1.20 1.43 5.62
C TYR A 80 1.57 0.68 4.33
N GLN A 81 1.91 1.38 3.25
CA GLN A 81 2.27 0.75 1.97
C GLN A 81 3.44 -0.22 2.10
N GLN A 82 4.38 0.02 2.98
CA GLN A 82 5.47 -0.93 3.25
C GLN A 82 4.98 -2.23 3.91
N THR A 83 3.76 -2.24 4.47
CA THR A 83 3.17 -3.45 5.08
C THR A 83 2.43 -4.34 4.08
N GLU A 84 2.16 -3.89 2.87
CA GLU A 84 1.50 -4.67 1.81
C GLU A 84 2.25 -5.98 1.49
N ALA A 85 3.58 -6.00 1.67
CA ALA A 85 4.41 -7.21 1.51
C ALA A 85 4.08 -8.33 2.52
N TYR A 86 3.30 -8.06 3.57
CA TYR A 86 2.87 -9.05 4.58
C TYR A 86 1.45 -9.59 4.33
N ARG A 87 0.74 -9.09 3.33
CA ARG A 87 -0.64 -9.41 2.99
C ARG A 87 -0.74 -10.83 2.44
N PHE A 88 -0.27 -11.04 1.25
CA PHE A 88 -0.37 -12.31 0.54
C PHE A 88 0.37 -13.44 1.27
N GLY A 89 -0.23 -14.62 1.34
CA GLY A 89 0.34 -15.77 2.04
C GLY A 89 0.08 -15.81 3.55
N ASN A 90 -0.60 -14.80 4.11
CA ASN A 90 -1.13 -14.79 5.46
C ASN A 90 -2.62 -14.40 5.44
N PRO A 91 -3.55 -15.37 5.45
CA PRO A 91 -4.98 -15.10 5.29
C PRO A 91 -5.56 -14.10 6.31
N ILE A 92 -4.97 -14.02 7.53
CA ILE A 92 -5.42 -13.09 8.57
C ILE A 92 -5.16 -11.63 8.15
N VAL A 93 -4.06 -11.40 7.43
CA VAL A 93 -3.70 -10.08 6.92
C VAL A 93 -4.45 -9.78 5.63
N ASP A 94 -4.57 -10.77 4.75
CA ASP A 94 -5.22 -10.65 3.44
C ASP A 94 -6.72 -10.36 3.59
N ASP A 95 -7.44 -11.15 4.39
CA ASP A 95 -8.86 -10.92 4.70
C ASP A 95 -9.12 -9.57 5.42
N TRP A 96 -8.12 -9.04 6.13
CA TRP A 96 -8.24 -7.77 6.86
C TRP A 96 -7.95 -6.56 5.97
N GLU A 97 -7.11 -6.71 4.98
CA GLU A 97 -6.60 -5.61 4.15
C GLU A 97 -7.73 -4.83 3.46
N GLY A 98 -8.73 -5.51 2.91
CA GLY A 98 -9.89 -4.88 2.29
C GLY A 98 -10.63 -3.89 3.20
N ARG A 99 -10.57 -4.05 4.53
CA ARG A 99 -11.18 -3.10 5.48
C ARG A 99 -10.47 -1.76 5.54
N VAL A 100 -9.19 -1.70 5.18
CA VAL A 100 -8.36 -0.50 5.35
C VAL A 100 -7.84 0.09 4.05
N ASN A 101 -7.76 -0.70 2.97
CA ASN A 101 -7.13 -0.27 1.73
C ASN A 101 -7.89 -0.72 0.47
N ALA A 102 -9.17 -1.11 0.59
CA ALA A 102 -10.01 -1.48 -0.55
C ALA A 102 -10.05 -0.38 -1.61
N TRP A 103 -9.98 -0.81 -2.86
CA TRP A 103 -9.94 0.00 -4.08
C TRP A 103 -10.35 -0.90 -5.26
N PRO A 104 -10.98 -0.41 -6.34
CA PRO A 104 -11.45 0.96 -6.57
C PRO A 104 -12.64 1.36 -5.70
N LEU A 105 -12.98 2.68 -5.67
CA LEU A 105 -14.03 3.24 -4.83
C LEU A 105 -15.04 4.03 -5.69
N ASP A 106 -16.32 3.64 -5.63
CA ASP A 106 -17.44 4.41 -6.19
C ASP A 106 -17.83 5.56 -5.24
N GLU A 107 -17.44 6.79 -5.57
CA GLU A 107 -17.55 7.99 -4.72
C GLU A 107 -19.00 8.37 -4.41
N GLY A 108 -19.90 8.16 -5.37
CA GLY A 108 -21.31 8.50 -5.22
C GLY A 108 -22.05 7.64 -4.20
N LEU A 109 -21.48 6.55 -3.70
CA LEU A 109 -21.97 5.87 -2.50
C LEU A 109 -21.86 6.79 -1.28
N ILE A 110 -20.75 7.50 -1.13
CA ILE A 110 -20.39 8.25 0.09
C ILE A 110 -21.01 9.65 0.08
N ASP A 111 -20.71 10.46 -0.95
CA ASP A 111 -20.98 11.89 -0.97
C ASP A 111 -21.42 12.38 -2.36
N TYR A 112 -21.59 13.69 -2.51
CA TYR A 112 -21.87 14.32 -3.80
C TYR A 112 -20.69 14.15 -4.75
N VAL A 113 -21.05 14.02 -6.02
CA VAL A 113 -20.15 13.89 -7.17
C VAL A 113 -20.50 14.91 -8.21
N ASP A 114 -19.62 15.15 -9.18
CA ASP A 114 -19.89 16.02 -10.32
C ASP A 114 -20.98 15.41 -11.21
N ALA A 115 -21.67 16.27 -11.96
CA ALA A 115 -22.75 15.84 -12.86
C ALA A 115 -22.26 14.91 -13.99
N SER A 116 -20.99 14.95 -14.33
CA SER A 116 -20.37 14.05 -15.32
C SER A 116 -20.27 12.60 -14.86
N TYR A 117 -20.30 12.35 -13.54
CA TYR A 117 -20.29 11.01 -12.95
C TYR A 117 -21.53 10.18 -13.33
N GLY A 118 -22.66 10.83 -13.54
CA GLY A 118 -23.94 10.16 -13.82
C GLY A 118 -24.73 9.84 -12.56
N THR A 119 -25.83 9.13 -12.74
CA THR A 119 -26.79 8.80 -11.66
C THR A 119 -27.00 7.30 -11.48
N ASP A 120 -26.60 6.51 -12.44
CA ASP A 120 -26.82 5.07 -12.50
C ASP A 120 -25.64 4.36 -13.18
N ASN A 121 -25.37 3.16 -12.70
CA ASN A 121 -24.40 2.24 -13.25
C ASN A 121 -25.03 0.84 -13.22
N ASP A 122 -25.03 0.15 -14.35
CA ASP A 122 -25.64 -1.17 -14.47
C ASP A 122 -24.94 -2.24 -13.58
N GLU A 123 -23.69 -2.00 -13.21
CA GLU A 123 -22.87 -2.91 -12.40
C GLU A 123 -22.95 -2.60 -10.88
N ASN A 124 -23.32 -1.38 -10.48
CA ASN A 124 -23.42 -0.99 -9.08
C ASN A 124 -24.69 -0.20 -8.76
N ALA A 125 -25.64 -0.86 -8.11
CA ALA A 125 -26.89 -0.24 -7.64
C ALA A 125 -26.68 0.85 -6.56
N TYR A 126 -25.50 0.95 -5.98
CA TYR A 126 -25.13 1.93 -4.94
C TYR A 126 -24.31 3.10 -5.47
N TYR A 127 -24.00 3.10 -6.75
CA TYR A 127 -23.14 4.06 -7.45
C TYR A 127 -23.42 5.53 -7.12
N SER A 128 -24.66 5.90 -6.86
CA SER A 128 -25.08 7.30 -6.58
C SER A 128 -25.97 7.46 -5.35
N VAL A 129 -25.87 6.54 -4.39
CA VAL A 129 -26.76 6.49 -3.20
C VAL A 129 -26.56 7.70 -2.29
N ASN A 130 -25.37 8.26 -2.20
CA ASN A 130 -24.99 9.41 -1.38
C ASN A 130 -25.48 9.30 0.07
N VAL A 131 -24.80 8.48 0.85
CA VAL A 131 -25.11 8.22 2.27
C VAL A 131 -25.09 9.52 3.09
N ILE A 132 -24.24 10.47 2.74
CA ILE A 132 -24.15 11.76 3.44
C ILE A 132 -25.42 12.60 3.22
N ALA A 133 -26.00 12.60 2.04
CA ALA A 133 -27.20 13.38 1.75
C ALA A 133 -28.50 12.72 2.24
N ASN A 134 -28.51 11.41 2.37
CA ASN A 134 -29.72 10.64 2.67
C ASN A 134 -29.70 10.07 4.09
N SER A 135 -30.84 10.15 4.82
CA SER A 135 -31.01 9.55 6.14
C SER A 135 -31.53 8.11 6.08
N LYS A 136 -32.00 7.68 4.92
CA LYS A 136 -32.47 6.31 4.64
C LYS A 136 -32.04 5.92 3.24
N ILE A 137 -31.52 4.71 3.11
CA ILE A 137 -31.08 4.14 1.83
C ILE A 137 -31.66 2.74 1.67
N SER A 138 -31.61 2.17 0.47
CA SER A 138 -31.95 0.77 0.22
C SER A 138 -30.65 -0.04 0.13
N VAL A 139 -30.52 -1.09 0.95
CA VAL A 139 -29.43 -2.07 0.86
C VAL A 139 -30.03 -3.47 0.82
N GLY A 140 -29.70 -4.26 -0.19
CA GLY A 140 -30.26 -5.59 -0.37
C GLY A 140 -31.78 -5.60 -0.45
N GLY A 141 -32.38 -4.56 -1.03
CA GLY A 141 -33.84 -4.38 -1.12
C GLY A 141 -34.52 -4.01 0.21
N LYS A 142 -33.75 -3.74 1.28
CA LYS A 142 -34.26 -3.33 2.60
C LYS A 142 -33.94 -1.85 2.85
N THR A 143 -34.90 -1.12 3.43
CA THR A 143 -34.64 0.24 3.90
C THR A 143 -33.77 0.20 5.14
N VAL A 144 -32.60 0.84 5.08
CA VAL A 144 -31.66 1.00 6.18
C VAL A 144 -31.70 2.47 6.64
N ASP A 145 -31.80 2.67 7.94
CA ASP A 145 -31.68 3.97 8.56
C ASP A 145 -30.21 4.33 8.73
N VAL A 146 -29.74 5.30 7.96
CA VAL A 146 -28.38 5.84 8.01
C VAL A 146 -28.35 7.27 8.57
N SER A 147 -29.39 7.66 9.32
CA SER A 147 -29.47 8.98 9.98
C SER A 147 -28.34 9.23 10.97
N LYS A 148 -27.71 8.16 11.48
CA LYS A 148 -26.49 8.16 12.28
C LYS A 148 -25.41 7.37 11.55
N ILE A 149 -24.29 8.01 11.26
CA ILE A 149 -23.15 7.37 10.60
C ILE A 149 -22.18 6.91 11.69
N THR A 150 -22.10 5.58 11.85
CA THR A 150 -21.27 4.94 12.89
C THR A 150 -20.23 4.03 12.26
N PRO A 151 -19.12 3.71 12.95
CA PRO A 151 -18.16 2.71 12.47
C PRO A 151 -18.83 1.39 12.06
N GLN A 152 -19.82 0.91 12.83
CA GLN A 152 -20.54 -0.32 12.52
C GLN A 152 -21.38 -0.22 11.25
N LEU A 153 -22.04 0.92 11.01
CA LEU A 153 -22.76 1.15 9.76
C LEU A 153 -21.81 1.07 8.56
N LEU A 154 -20.63 1.69 8.67
CA LEU A 154 -19.64 1.70 7.61
C LEU A 154 -19.12 0.30 7.32
N SER A 155 -18.68 -0.45 8.35
CA SER A 155 -18.02 -1.73 8.17
C SER A 155 -18.97 -2.92 7.93
N GLU A 156 -20.18 -2.90 8.51
CA GLU A 156 -21.07 -4.08 8.50
C GLU A 156 -22.21 -3.95 7.47
N VAL A 157 -22.46 -2.75 6.94
CA VAL A 157 -23.64 -2.50 6.09
C VAL A 157 -23.28 -1.86 4.76
N LEU A 158 -22.34 -0.92 4.74
CA LEU A 158 -22.03 -0.15 3.53
C LEU A 158 -20.83 -0.68 2.76
N HIS A 159 -19.79 -1.08 3.49
CA HIS A 159 -18.58 -1.63 2.88
C HIS A 159 -18.90 -2.94 2.18
N GLU A 160 -18.54 -3.05 0.91
CA GLU A 160 -18.84 -4.20 0.03
C GLU A 160 -20.33 -4.57 0.01
N ALA A 161 -21.23 -3.60 0.15
CA ALA A 161 -22.67 -3.84 0.13
C ALA A 161 -23.09 -4.64 -1.07
N ASP A 162 -23.89 -5.70 -0.85
CA ASP A 162 -24.34 -6.69 -1.84
C ASP A 162 -23.17 -7.41 -2.56
N GLY A 163 -21.99 -7.47 -1.96
CA GLY A 163 -20.81 -8.16 -2.50
C GLY A 163 -20.16 -7.42 -3.68
N ASN A 164 -20.39 -6.14 -3.83
CA ASN A 164 -19.70 -5.30 -4.80
C ASN A 164 -18.51 -4.60 -4.15
N GLU A 165 -17.31 -4.94 -4.61
CA GLU A 165 -16.03 -4.46 -4.05
C GLU A 165 -15.84 -2.94 -4.22
N ALA A 166 -16.45 -2.30 -5.25
CA ALA A 166 -16.40 -0.85 -5.45
C ALA A 166 -17.21 -0.06 -4.40
N ASN A 167 -18.07 -0.74 -3.61
CA ASN A 167 -18.78 -0.12 -2.48
C ASN A 167 -17.84 0.08 -1.28
N VAL A 168 -16.80 0.87 -1.45
CA VAL A 168 -15.81 1.15 -0.40
C VAL A 168 -16.33 2.25 0.53
N ALA A 169 -16.58 1.90 1.81
CA ALA A 169 -17.06 2.83 2.83
C ALA A 169 -16.09 2.98 4.02
N THR A 170 -14.95 2.29 3.98
CA THR A 170 -13.96 2.21 5.07
C THR A 170 -12.54 2.53 4.55
N GLY A 171 -11.58 2.58 5.46
CA GLY A 171 -10.17 2.61 5.12
C GLY A 171 -9.63 3.96 4.63
N TYR A 172 -8.44 3.87 4.06
CA TYR A 172 -7.68 5.06 3.62
C TYR A 172 -8.36 5.79 2.46
N HIS A 173 -8.92 5.06 1.47
CA HIS A 173 -9.48 5.68 0.26
C HIS A 173 -10.80 6.40 0.54
N ALA A 174 -11.65 5.91 1.44
CA ALA A 174 -12.83 6.65 1.89
C ALA A 174 -12.45 7.96 2.62
N ILE A 175 -11.38 7.95 3.43
CA ILE A 175 -10.84 9.17 4.06
C ILE A 175 -10.25 10.11 3.01
N GLU A 176 -9.54 9.57 2.03
CA GLU A 176 -8.95 10.30 0.92
C GLU A 176 -10.02 11.06 0.13
N PHE A 177 -11.04 10.34 -0.34
CA PHE A 177 -12.17 10.95 -1.04
C PHE A 177 -12.85 12.05 -0.21
N LEU A 178 -13.05 11.84 1.08
CA LEU A 178 -13.64 12.87 1.94
C LEU A 178 -12.75 14.11 2.09
N LEU A 179 -11.43 13.97 2.06
CA LEU A 179 -10.50 15.10 2.19
C LEU A 179 -10.25 15.85 0.88
N TRP A 180 -10.21 15.14 -0.26
CA TRP A 180 -9.90 15.75 -1.57
C TRP A 180 -11.13 15.95 -2.45
N GLY A 181 -12.20 15.13 -2.31
CA GLY A 181 -13.28 15.03 -3.27
C GLY A 181 -12.81 14.32 -4.53
N GLN A 182 -13.64 14.31 -5.57
CA GLN A 182 -13.28 13.75 -6.86
C GLN A 182 -12.06 14.48 -7.46
N ASP A 183 -11.19 13.74 -8.12
CA ASP A 183 -10.30 14.33 -9.10
C ASP A 183 -11.04 14.47 -10.44
N LEU A 184 -11.28 15.70 -10.83
CA LEU A 184 -11.97 16.04 -12.09
C LEU A 184 -10.99 16.42 -13.21
N ASN A 185 -9.68 16.27 -12.97
CA ASN A 185 -8.66 16.64 -13.95
C ASN A 185 -8.28 15.45 -14.84
N GLY A 186 -8.35 14.25 -14.29
CA GLY A 186 -8.04 13.02 -14.99
C GLY A 186 -6.68 13.07 -15.66
N THR A 187 -6.55 12.60 -16.88
CA THR A 187 -5.29 12.66 -17.65
C THR A 187 -5.01 14.02 -18.30
N GLY A 188 -5.90 15.02 -18.09
CA GLY A 188 -5.81 16.34 -18.69
C GLY A 188 -4.77 17.26 -18.02
N PRO A 189 -4.63 18.51 -18.49
CA PRO A 189 -3.76 19.48 -17.85
C PRO A 189 -4.37 20.01 -16.55
N ALA A 190 -3.53 20.23 -15.54
CA ALA A 190 -3.98 20.90 -14.30
C ALA A 190 -4.60 22.28 -14.58
N PRO A 191 -5.63 22.70 -13.78
CA PRO A 191 -6.22 24.02 -13.89
C PRO A 191 -5.17 25.15 -13.75
N ALA A 192 -5.21 26.13 -14.66
CA ALA A 192 -4.17 27.16 -14.78
C ALA A 192 -4.09 28.12 -13.57
N ASP A 193 -5.13 28.20 -12.76
CA ASP A 193 -5.21 29.04 -11.56
C ASP A 193 -4.69 28.37 -10.31
N ARG A 194 -4.48 27.04 -10.34
CA ARG A 194 -3.91 26.26 -9.23
C ARG A 194 -2.39 26.38 -9.19
N LYS A 195 -1.84 26.42 -7.98
CA LYS A 195 -0.41 26.57 -7.72
C LYS A 195 0.09 25.44 -6.84
N GLY A 196 1.40 25.20 -6.86
CA GLY A 196 2.06 24.16 -6.07
C GLY A 196 2.77 23.13 -6.94
N THR A 197 3.04 21.98 -6.36
CA THR A 197 3.57 20.79 -7.05
C THR A 197 2.57 20.29 -8.11
N PRO A 198 2.97 19.44 -9.06
CA PRO A 198 2.03 18.79 -9.97
C PRO A 198 0.84 18.17 -9.21
N GLN A 199 1.10 17.38 -8.17
CA GLN A 199 0.10 16.76 -7.31
C GLN A 199 -0.87 17.78 -6.69
N GLU A 200 -0.38 18.86 -6.07
CA GLU A 200 -1.24 19.87 -5.43
C GLU A 200 -2.11 20.65 -6.44
N ARG A 201 -1.68 20.73 -7.70
CA ARG A 201 -2.42 21.41 -8.76
C ARG A 201 -3.45 20.53 -9.43
N HIS A 202 -3.25 19.22 -9.38
CA HIS A 202 -4.03 18.25 -10.15
C HIS A 202 -5.05 17.52 -9.28
N ALA A 203 -4.70 17.03 -8.12
CA ALA A 203 -5.55 16.29 -7.19
C ALA A 203 -6.93 16.92 -6.94
N GLY A 204 -7.86 16.18 -6.40
CA GLY A 204 -9.18 16.65 -5.99
C GLY A 204 -9.13 17.93 -5.15
N ASN A 205 -10.18 18.74 -5.21
CA ASN A 205 -10.18 20.11 -4.64
C ASN A 205 -11.39 20.41 -3.75
N ARG A 206 -11.73 19.48 -2.86
CA ARG A 206 -12.80 19.73 -1.88
C ARG A 206 -12.46 20.95 -1.02
N PRO A 207 -13.39 21.93 -0.87
CA PRO A 207 -13.15 23.11 -0.06
C PRO A 207 -13.29 22.79 1.43
N HIS A 208 -12.53 23.49 2.29
CA HIS A 208 -12.64 23.36 3.75
C HIS A 208 -14.03 23.74 4.27
N THR A 209 -14.79 24.55 3.54
CA THR A 209 -16.18 24.94 3.89
C THR A 209 -17.17 23.78 3.82
N ASP A 210 -16.81 22.66 3.23
CA ASP A 210 -17.57 21.41 3.28
C ASP A 210 -17.57 20.77 4.68
N PHE A 211 -16.68 21.24 5.54
CA PHE A 211 -16.61 20.86 6.96
C PHE A 211 -17.04 22.00 7.91
N ASP A 212 -17.47 23.15 7.35
CA ASP A 212 -17.94 24.28 8.14
C ASP A 212 -19.48 24.28 8.23
N THR A 213 -20.01 23.91 9.38
CA THR A 213 -21.47 23.87 9.62
C THR A 213 -22.15 25.23 9.57
N LYS A 214 -21.37 26.34 9.58
CA LYS A 214 -21.88 27.72 9.48
C LYS A 214 -21.83 28.26 8.05
N GLN A 215 -20.93 27.77 7.23
CA GLN A 215 -20.69 28.18 5.84
C GLN A 215 -20.62 26.98 4.90
N CYS A 216 -21.53 26.04 5.09
CA CYS A 216 -21.56 24.77 4.39
C CYS A 216 -21.76 24.96 2.89
N THR A 217 -20.77 24.62 2.06
CA THR A 217 -20.83 24.77 0.60
C THR A 217 -21.37 23.53 -0.12
N GLY A 218 -20.90 22.35 0.21
CA GLY A 218 -21.34 21.09 -0.42
C GLY A 218 -22.65 20.51 0.17
N GLY A 219 -23.29 21.21 1.11
CA GLY A 219 -24.44 20.68 1.84
C GLY A 219 -24.06 19.55 2.82
N HIS A 220 -24.96 19.22 3.72
CA HIS A 220 -24.84 18.07 4.66
C HIS A 220 -23.52 18.00 5.46
N CYS A 221 -22.90 19.15 5.75
CA CYS A 221 -21.56 19.22 6.37
C CYS A 221 -21.47 18.51 7.72
N GLU A 222 -22.54 18.54 8.55
CA GLU A 222 -22.58 17.79 9.83
C GLU A 222 -22.45 16.29 9.57
N ARG A 223 -23.12 15.76 8.56
CA ARG A 223 -23.07 14.33 8.23
C ARG A 223 -21.76 13.92 7.60
N ARG A 224 -21.17 14.79 6.77
CA ARG A 224 -19.82 14.58 6.21
C ARG A 224 -18.76 14.52 7.31
N ILE A 225 -18.87 15.38 8.31
CA ILE A 225 -18.04 15.36 9.51
C ILE A 225 -18.25 14.05 10.30
N GLU A 226 -19.49 13.60 10.44
CA GLU A 226 -19.82 12.35 11.12
C GLU A 226 -19.18 11.15 10.39
N PHE A 227 -19.29 11.09 9.06
CA PHE A 227 -18.66 10.05 8.24
C PHE A 227 -17.14 10.09 8.39
N LEU A 228 -16.51 11.25 8.17
CA LEU A 228 -15.04 11.41 8.24
C LEU A 228 -14.49 10.98 9.60
N LYS A 229 -15.19 11.29 10.69
CA LYS A 229 -14.79 10.86 12.03
C LYS A 229 -14.97 9.35 12.21
N ALA A 230 -16.12 8.81 11.81
CA ALA A 230 -16.43 7.40 11.95
C ALA A 230 -15.42 6.51 11.18
N VAL A 231 -15.13 6.85 9.93
CA VAL A 231 -14.17 6.08 9.11
C VAL A 231 -12.74 6.21 9.64
N THR A 232 -12.35 7.38 10.15
CA THR A 232 -11.03 7.58 10.75
C THR A 232 -10.86 6.83 12.08
N ASP A 233 -11.88 6.81 12.92
CA ASP A 233 -11.88 6.05 14.17
C ASP A 233 -11.85 4.54 13.89
N LEU A 234 -12.54 4.08 12.84
CA LEU A 234 -12.53 2.70 12.39
C LEU A 234 -11.13 2.29 11.89
N LEU A 235 -10.49 3.09 11.03
CA LEU A 235 -9.13 2.85 10.57
C LEU A 235 -8.15 2.67 11.74
N VAL A 236 -8.24 3.51 12.77
CA VAL A 236 -7.39 3.38 13.96
C VAL A 236 -7.68 2.06 14.70
N THR A 237 -8.94 1.67 14.82
CA THR A 237 -9.36 0.41 15.49
C THR A 237 -8.83 -0.80 14.71
N ASP A 238 -8.97 -0.80 13.39
CA ASP A 238 -8.50 -1.87 12.53
C ASP A 238 -6.97 -2.02 12.57
N LEU A 239 -6.24 -0.92 12.59
CA LEU A 239 -4.78 -0.95 12.78
C LEU A 239 -4.38 -1.41 14.19
N GLU A 240 -5.15 -1.08 15.24
CA GLU A 240 -4.92 -1.61 16.60
C GLU A 240 -5.11 -3.14 16.64
N GLU A 241 -6.10 -3.67 15.92
CA GLU A 241 -6.31 -5.11 15.75
C GLU A 241 -5.10 -5.76 15.07
N MET A 242 -4.62 -5.19 13.94
CA MET A 242 -3.50 -5.78 13.19
C MET A 242 -2.19 -5.72 13.97
N VAL A 243 -1.91 -4.64 14.70
CA VAL A 243 -0.80 -4.60 15.67
C VAL A 243 -0.94 -5.73 16.69
N GLY A 244 -2.15 -6.00 17.19
CA GLY A 244 -2.44 -7.13 18.08
C GLY A 244 -2.10 -8.47 17.44
N ASN A 245 -2.45 -8.67 16.17
CA ASN A 245 -2.20 -9.89 15.39
C ASN A 245 -0.70 -10.17 15.15
N TRP A 246 0.14 -9.14 15.11
CA TRP A 246 1.59 -9.29 14.95
C TRP A 246 2.39 -9.29 16.27
N LYS A 247 1.78 -9.05 17.42
CA LYS A 247 2.43 -9.25 18.73
C LYS A 247 2.82 -10.70 18.93
N LYS A 248 3.68 -10.97 19.93
CA LYS A 248 4.28 -12.29 20.20
C LYS A 248 3.27 -13.44 20.24
N ASP A 249 2.06 -13.21 20.74
CA ASP A 249 1.03 -14.24 20.84
C ASP A 249 -0.11 -14.04 19.80
N GLY A 250 0.07 -13.10 18.88
CA GLY A 250 -0.91 -12.75 17.87
C GLY A 250 -1.09 -13.84 16.80
N ALA A 251 -2.26 -13.85 16.20
CA ALA A 251 -2.65 -14.90 15.27
C ALA A 251 -1.87 -14.85 13.95
N ALA A 252 -1.67 -13.66 13.36
CA ALA A 252 -0.90 -13.52 12.13
C ALA A 252 0.56 -13.91 12.31
N ARG A 253 1.16 -13.54 13.46
CA ARG A 253 2.53 -13.97 13.81
C ARG A 253 2.64 -15.48 13.97
N LYS A 254 1.72 -16.10 14.68
CA LYS A 254 1.70 -17.56 14.87
C LYS A 254 1.57 -18.30 13.55
N ALA A 255 0.71 -17.83 12.66
CA ALA A 255 0.49 -18.45 11.35
C ALA A 255 1.79 -18.64 10.55
N VAL A 256 2.77 -17.72 10.70
CA VAL A 256 4.05 -17.81 10.00
C VAL A 256 5.18 -18.42 10.85
N GLU A 257 5.14 -18.33 12.19
CA GLU A 257 6.24 -18.79 13.05
C GLU A 257 6.12 -20.25 13.51
N GLU A 258 4.94 -20.86 13.47
CA GLU A 258 4.73 -22.25 13.90
C GLU A 258 5.58 -23.24 13.08
N ASP A 259 5.57 -23.08 11.75
CA ASP A 259 6.42 -23.82 10.82
C ASP A 259 7.31 -22.86 10.02
N PRO A 260 8.63 -22.85 10.24
CA PRO A 260 9.53 -21.97 9.51
C PRO A 260 9.50 -22.15 8.00
N LYS A 261 9.20 -23.36 7.50
CA LYS A 261 9.06 -23.58 6.05
C LYS A 261 7.80 -22.91 5.52
N ALA A 262 6.67 -23.06 6.21
CA ALA A 262 5.42 -22.34 5.86
C ALA A 262 5.60 -20.82 5.96
N GLY A 263 6.33 -20.33 6.97
CA GLY A 263 6.70 -18.93 7.09
C GLY A 263 7.52 -18.40 5.91
N LEU A 264 8.52 -19.14 5.44
CA LEU A 264 9.28 -18.77 4.23
C LEU A 264 8.40 -18.79 2.96
N ILE A 265 7.44 -19.73 2.87
CA ILE A 265 6.46 -19.78 1.79
C ILE A 265 5.61 -18.50 1.83
N ALA A 266 5.04 -18.16 2.99
CA ALA A 266 4.24 -16.92 3.15
C ALA A 266 5.03 -15.67 2.76
N MET A 267 6.29 -15.54 3.21
CA MET A 267 7.16 -14.42 2.81
C MET A 267 7.32 -14.33 1.30
N LEU A 268 7.62 -15.44 0.61
CA LEU A 268 7.85 -15.44 -0.84
C LEU A 268 6.56 -15.32 -1.65
N THR A 269 5.43 -15.81 -1.12
CA THR A 269 4.09 -15.51 -1.67
C THR A 269 3.84 -13.99 -1.62
N GLY A 270 4.05 -13.36 -0.45
CA GLY A 270 3.87 -11.92 -0.29
C GLY A 270 4.73 -11.10 -1.23
N LEU A 271 6.03 -11.40 -1.29
CA LEU A 271 6.95 -10.69 -2.19
C LEU A 271 6.61 -10.89 -3.67
N GLY A 272 6.23 -12.10 -4.05
CA GLY A 272 5.94 -12.45 -5.45
C GLY A 272 4.59 -11.90 -5.91
N SER A 273 3.53 -12.11 -5.13
CA SER A 273 2.17 -11.65 -5.47
C SER A 273 2.08 -10.12 -5.49
N LEU A 274 2.65 -9.45 -4.47
CA LEU A 274 2.71 -7.99 -4.50
C LEU A 274 3.53 -7.47 -5.69
N SER A 275 4.65 -8.13 -6.05
CA SER A 275 5.46 -7.67 -7.19
C SER A 275 4.78 -7.88 -8.54
N TYR A 276 4.15 -9.04 -8.75
CA TYR A 276 3.65 -9.45 -10.08
C TYR A 276 2.17 -9.13 -10.25
N GLY A 277 1.30 -9.83 -9.51
CA GLY A 277 -0.14 -9.72 -9.67
C GLY A 277 -0.63 -8.32 -9.32
N GLU A 278 -0.38 -7.93 -8.10
CA GLU A 278 -0.94 -6.69 -7.55
C GLU A 278 -0.29 -5.44 -8.15
N LEU A 279 0.99 -5.17 -7.83
CA LEU A 279 1.62 -3.90 -8.18
C LEU A 279 1.91 -3.77 -9.69
N ALA A 280 2.54 -4.79 -10.31
CA ALA A 280 2.84 -4.71 -11.73
C ALA A 280 1.58 -4.86 -12.60
N GLY A 281 0.68 -5.76 -12.22
CA GLY A 281 -0.51 -6.12 -12.99
C GLY A 281 -1.68 -5.17 -12.74
N GLU A 282 -2.31 -5.28 -11.57
CA GLU A 282 -3.55 -4.58 -11.28
C GLU A 282 -3.33 -3.07 -11.11
N ARG A 283 -2.34 -2.66 -10.30
CA ARG A 283 -2.15 -1.22 -9.98
C ARG A 283 -1.41 -0.42 -11.03
N MET A 284 -0.61 -1.04 -11.91
CA MET A 284 0.19 -0.29 -12.89
C MET A 284 -0.15 -0.63 -14.34
N LYS A 285 -0.16 -1.94 -14.69
CA LYS A 285 -0.32 -2.34 -16.10
C LYS A 285 -1.74 -2.08 -16.59
N LEU A 286 -2.74 -2.34 -15.76
CA LEU A 286 -4.14 -2.15 -16.11
C LEU A 286 -4.41 -0.68 -16.47
N GLY A 287 -4.12 0.26 -15.57
CA GLY A 287 -4.29 1.69 -15.83
C GLY A 287 -3.49 2.20 -17.03
N LEU A 288 -2.25 1.70 -17.22
CA LEU A 288 -1.45 2.06 -18.40
C LEU A 288 -2.05 1.52 -19.70
N MET A 289 -2.71 0.37 -19.71
CA MET A 289 -3.34 -0.21 -20.89
C MET A 289 -4.65 0.48 -21.26
N LEU A 290 -5.44 0.82 -20.25
CA LEU A 290 -6.74 1.49 -20.42
C LEU A 290 -6.58 3.00 -20.60
N HIS A 291 -5.47 3.59 -20.19
CA HIS A 291 -5.26 5.04 -20.11
C HIS A 291 -6.31 5.73 -19.23
N ASP A 292 -6.78 5.01 -18.20
CA ASP A 292 -7.87 5.41 -17.36
C ASP A 292 -7.35 5.92 -16.00
N PRO A 293 -7.60 7.18 -15.62
CA PRO A 293 -7.19 7.72 -14.32
C PRO A 293 -7.93 7.09 -13.14
N GLU A 294 -9.12 6.50 -13.35
CA GLU A 294 -9.87 5.80 -12.29
C GLU A 294 -9.16 4.50 -11.84
N GLU A 295 -8.26 3.97 -12.65
CA GLU A 295 -7.40 2.84 -12.30
C GLU A 295 -6.20 3.24 -11.41
N GLU A 296 -6.13 4.47 -10.94
CA GLU A 296 -5.13 4.92 -9.97
C GLU A 296 -5.45 4.45 -8.55
N HIS A 297 -4.46 3.94 -7.85
CA HIS A 297 -4.64 3.44 -6.48
C HIS A 297 -5.01 4.56 -5.48
N ASP A 298 -4.33 5.72 -5.54
CA ASP A 298 -4.61 6.90 -4.70
C ASP A 298 -5.09 8.07 -5.59
N CYS A 299 -6.21 7.86 -6.33
CA CYS A 299 -6.65 8.76 -7.41
C CYS A 299 -7.11 10.14 -6.92
N PHE A 300 -7.74 10.25 -5.75
CA PHE A 300 -8.27 11.53 -5.27
C PHE A 300 -7.16 12.52 -4.86
N SER A 301 -6.05 12.01 -4.37
CA SER A 301 -4.91 12.78 -3.89
C SER A 301 -3.74 12.85 -4.86
N ASP A 302 -3.80 12.16 -6.00
CA ASP A 302 -2.66 11.93 -6.92
C ASP A 302 -1.42 11.37 -6.21
N ASN A 303 -1.60 10.49 -5.22
CA ASN A 303 -0.51 9.95 -4.43
C ASN A 303 0.00 8.60 -4.91
N THR A 304 -0.56 8.04 -5.98
CA THR A 304 -0.30 6.71 -6.53
C THR A 304 1.18 6.41 -6.70
N HIS A 305 1.97 7.39 -7.15
CA HIS A 305 3.42 7.27 -7.28
C HIS A 305 4.15 6.98 -5.96
N ASN A 306 3.64 7.50 -4.84
CA ASN A 306 4.18 7.22 -3.51
C ASN A 306 3.76 5.82 -3.04
N SER A 307 2.50 5.43 -3.23
CA SER A 307 2.01 4.10 -2.88
C SER A 307 2.83 3.02 -3.56
N HIS A 308 3.03 3.10 -4.87
CA HIS A 308 3.86 2.16 -5.62
C HIS A 308 5.33 2.15 -5.17
N TYR A 309 5.89 3.33 -4.89
CA TYR A 309 7.27 3.41 -4.39
C TYR A 309 7.43 2.73 -3.03
N TYR A 310 6.51 2.96 -2.09
CA TYR A 310 6.62 2.40 -0.74
C TYR A 310 6.24 0.91 -0.69
N ASP A 311 5.38 0.41 -1.58
CA ASP A 311 5.18 -1.03 -1.78
C ASP A 311 6.49 -1.72 -2.14
N GLN A 312 7.21 -1.17 -3.12
CA GLN A 312 8.52 -1.71 -3.51
C GLN A 312 9.56 -1.61 -2.39
N ILE A 313 9.54 -0.55 -1.59
CA ILE A 313 10.39 -0.46 -0.39
C ILE A 313 10.05 -1.56 0.61
N GLY A 314 8.76 -1.87 0.82
CA GLY A 314 8.29 -2.99 1.65
C GLY A 314 8.82 -4.33 1.16
N ILE A 315 8.70 -4.63 -0.13
CA ILE A 315 9.25 -5.83 -0.77
C ILE A 315 10.76 -5.96 -0.50
N ARG A 316 11.50 -4.89 -0.75
CA ARG A 316 12.95 -4.86 -0.51
C ARG A 316 13.31 -5.06 0.96
N ASN A 317 12.59 -4.42 1.86
CA ASN A 317 12.79 -4.51 3.30
C ASN A 317 12.64 -5.95 3.80
N VAL A 318 11.60 -6.65 3.36
CA VAL A 318 11.37 -8.06 3.73
C VAL A 318 12.50 -8.96 3.25
N TYR A 319 12.96 -8.81 2.00
CA TYR A 319 14.07 -9.61 1.48
C TYR A 319 15.37 -9.37 2.24
N LEU A 320 15.66 -8.12 2.59
CA LEU A 320 16.90 -7.71 3.27
C LEU A 320 16.82 -7.85 4.81
N GLY A 321 15.66 -8.13 5.38
CA GLY A 321 15.46 -8.20 6.83
C GLY A 321 15.70 -6.86 7.53
N THR A 322 15.26 -5.72 6.91
CA THR A 322 15.48 -4.37 7.42
C THR A 322 14.21 -3.54 7.36
N TYR A 323 14.05 -2.60 8.29
CA TYR A 323 12.99 -1.60 8.26
C TYR A 323 13.46 -0.32 8.95
N THR A 324 13.18 0.84 8.36
CA THR A 324 13.43 2.13 8.98
C THR A 324 12.11 2.70 9.48
N ARG A 325 11.98 2.82 10.79
CA ARG A 325 10.77 3.34 11.44
C ARG A 325 10.56 4.84 11.17
N ILE A 326 9.35 5.32 11.41
CA ILE A 326 9.00 6.75 11.25
C ILE A 326 9.81 7.69 12.16
N ASP A 327 10.37 7.20 13.26
CA ASP A 327 11.29 7.94 14.14
C ASP A 327 12.76 7.89 13.67
N GLY A 328 13.04 7.24 12.54
CA GLY A 328 14.37 7.07 11.97
C GLY A 328 15.17 5.90 12.54
N LYS A 329 14.64 5.16 13.52
CA LYS A 329 15.30 3.97 14.06
C LYS A 329 15.31 2.85 13.05
N GLN A 330 16.48 2.29 12.77
CA GLN A 330 16.63 1.13 11.89
C GLN A 330 16.51 -0.17 12.68
N LEU A 331 15.68 -1.07 12.18
CA LEU A 331 15.60 -2.47 12.61
C LEU A 331 16.30 -3.34 11.58
N THR A 332 17.02 -4.35 12.05
CA THR A 332 17.74 -5.29 11.19
C THR A 332 17.80 -6.65 11.89
N GLY A 333 17.60 -7.75 11.16
CA GLY A 333 17.69 -9.11 11.68
C GLY A 333 18.12 -10.10 10.61
N ALA A 334 18.03 -11.39 10.92
CA ALA A 334 18.27 -12.47 9.97
C ALA A 334 17.34 -12.33 8.75
N SER A 335 17.86 -12.56 7.53
CA SER A 335 17.19 -12.19 6.30
C SER A 335 17.10 -13.31 5.27
N LEU A 336 16.14 -13.22 4.35
CA LEU A 336 16.10 -14.07 3.16
C LEU A 336 17.40 -13.94 2.36
N SER A 337 17.94 -12.74 2.22
CA SER A 337 19.20 -12.48 1.53
C SER A 337 20.35 -13.31 2.12
N GLU A 338 20.50 -13.35 3.44
CA GLU A 338 21.55 -14.17 4.07
C GLU A 338 21.30 -15.66 3.86
N LEU A 339 20.06 -16.12 3.92
CA LEU A 339 19.69 -17.52 3.69
C LEU A 339 19.98 -17.95 2.25
N VAL A 340 19.65 -17.11 1.27
CA VAL A 340 19.95 -17.33 -0.16
C VAL A 340 21.45 -17.28 -0.40
N LYS A 341 22.14 -16.26 0.11
CA LYS A 341 23.59 -16.06 -0.03
C LYS A 341 24.39 -17.24 0.50
N ALA A 342 23.94 -17.88 1.57
CA ALA A 342 24.61 -19.06 2.13
C ALA A 342 24.58 -20.26 1.18
N ARG A 343 23.60 -20.35 0.26
CA ARG A 343 23.42 -21.46 -0.70
C ARG A 343 23.90 -21.08 -2.11
N ASP A 344 23.56 -19.89 -2.57
CA ASP A 344 23.93 -19.31 -3.88
C ASP A 344 24.21 -17.82 -3.77
N PRO A 345 25.47 -17.40 -3.53
CA PRO A 345 25.83 -15.98 -3.45
C PRO A 345 25.57 -15.20 -4.75
N LYS A 346 25.52 -15.88 -5.91
CA LYS A 346 25.27 -15.21 -7.20
C LYS A 346 23.79 -14.88 -7.34
N LEU A 347 22.90 -15.80 -6.93
CA LEU A 347 21.47 -15.55 -6.94
C LEU A 347 21.11 -14.44 -5.94
N ASP A 348 21.69 -14.43 -4.73
CA ASP A 348 21.47 -13.32 -3.79
C ASP A 348 21.88 -11.97 -4.38
N ALA A 349 23.06 -11.90 -4.98
CA ALA A 349 23.54 -10.68 -5.63
C ALA A 349 22.62 -10.24 -6.78
N GLU A 350 22.09 -11.17 -7.56
CA GLU A 350 21.12 -10.89 -8.63
C GLU A 350 19.80 -10.35 -8.06
N VAL A 351 19.20 -11.01 -7.06
CA VAL A 351 17.92 -10.55 -6.44
C VAL A 351 18.10 -9.14 -5.87
N ARG A 352 19.16 -8.90 -5.11
CA ARG A 352 19.45 -7.56 -4.55
C ARG A 352 19.58 -6.50 -5.63
N ALA A 353 20.33 -6.80 -6.70
CA ALA A 353 20.49 -5.86 -7.80
C ALA A 353 19.17 -5.54 -8.51
N LYS A 354 18.28 -6.53 -8.67
CA LYS A 354 16.96 -6.33 -9.27
C LYS A 354 16.03 -5.54 -8.37
N LEU A 355 15.99 -5.85 -7.06
CA LEU A 355 15.24 -5.06 -6.08
C LEU A 355 15.69 -3.59 -6.07
N ASP A 356 17.01 -3.34 -6.08
CA ASP A 356 17.55 -1.98 -6.13
C ASP A 356 17.22 -1.29 -7.47
N ALA A 357 17.22 -2.02 -8.59
CA ALA A 357 16.83 -1.48 -9.90
C ALA A 357 15.34 -1.13 -9.97
N THR A 358 14.48 -1.93 -9.32
CA THR A 358 13.04 -1.62 -9.21
C THR A 358 12.82 -0.39 -8.33
N VAL A 359 13.49 -0.28 -7.17
CA VAL A 359 13.45 0.93 -6.35
C VAL A 359 13.88 2.16 -7.16
N ALA A 360 14.92 2.06 -7.97
CA ALA A 360 15.38 3.17 -8.81
C ALA A 360 14.33 3.55 -9.88
N ALA A 361 13.63 2.59 -10.48
CA ALA A 361 12.56 2.86 -11.45
C ALA A 361 11.34 3.54 -10.78
N MET A 362 10.93 3.04 -9.62
CA MET A 362 9.86 3.66 -8.83
C MET A 362 10.25 5.07 -8.34
N GLN A 363 11.51 5.28 -7.95
CA GLN A 363 12.00 6.61 -7.59
C GLN A 363 11.99 7.57 -8.79
N ALA A 364 12.28 7.10 -10.00
CA ALA A 364 12.20 7.93 -11.20
C ALA A 364 10.75 8.35 -11.51
N MET A 365 9.80 7.43 -11.36
CA MET A 365 8.37 7.69 -11.48
C MET A 365 7.90 8.70 -10.41
N LYS A 366 8.25 8.46 -9.14
CA LYS A 366 7.98 9.39 -8.04
C LYS A 366 8.54 10.78 -8.30
N THR A 367 9.80 10.88 -8.73
CA THR A 367 10.42 12.17 -9.04
C THR A 367 9.70 12.89 -10.16
N ARG A 368 9.26 12.17 -11.22
CA ARG A 368 8.48 12.75 -12.30
C ARG A 368 7.13 13.26 -11.80
N ALA A 369 6.43 12.47 -10.95
CA ALA A 369 5.16 12.86 -10.36
C ALA A 369 5.27 14.14 -9.51
N GLU A 370 6.34 14.28 -8.76
CA GLU A 370 6.58 15.43 -7.89
C GLU A 370 7.05 16.70 -8.62
N THR A 371 7.61 16.57 -9.84
CA THR A 371 8.31 17.70 -10.49
C THR A 371 7.83 18.04 -11.90
N VAL A 372 7.18 17.12 -12.60
CA VAL A 372 6.80 17.28 -14.02
C VAL A 372 5.29 17.16 -14.20
N GLU A 373 4.73 15.99 -13.95
CA GLU A 373 3.34 15.63 -14.20
C GLU A 373 2.90 14.49 -13.27
N THR A 374 1.65 14.43 -12.90
CA THR A 374 1.07 13.41 -12.00
C THR A 374 1.01 12.03 -12.64
N TYR A 375 0.71 10.99 -11.87
CA TYR A 375 0.72 9.61 -12.36
C TYR A 375 -0.37 9.35 -13.41
N ASP A 376 -1.56 9.89 -13.23
CA ASP A 376 -2.67 9.87 -14.18
C ASP A 376 -2.27 10.48 -15.54
N GLN A 377 -1.54 11.60 -15.51
CA GLN A 377 -0.97 12.21 -16.71
C GLN A 377 0.11 11.31 -17.34
N MET A 378 0.89 10.58 -16.53
CA MET A 378 1.89 9.65 -17.07
C MET A 378 1.24 8.48 -17.81
N ILE A 379 0.07 7.98 -17.36
CA ILE A 379 -0.63 6.89 -18.05
C ILE A 379 -1.49 7.35 -19.23
N ALA A 380 -1.66 8.65 -19.44
CA ALA A 380 -2.48 9.25 -20.50
C ALA A 380 -2.15 8.69 -21.89
N ASP A 381 -3.18 8.53 -22.72
CA ASP A 381 -3.00 8.19 -24.13
C ASP A 381 -2.12 9.23 -24.85
N GLY A 382 -1.14 8.74 -25.60
CA GLY A 382 -0.19 9.56 -26.35
C GLY A 382 0.93 10.18 -25.50
N ASN A 383 0.96 10.06 -24.18
CA ASN A 383 2.08 10.48 -23.33
C ASN A 383 3.22 9.46 -23.35
N LYS A 384 4.00 9.45 -24.44
CA LYS A 384 5.08 8.45 -24.64
C LYS A 384 6.13 8.44 -23.55
N GLU A 385 6.47 9.60 -22.99
CA GLU A 385 7.50 9.73 -21.96
C GLU A 385 6.98 9.22 -20.61
N GLY A 386 5.78 9.63 -20.22
CA GLY A 386 5.11 9.15 -19.00
C GLY A 386 4.87 7.64 -19.06
N ASN A 387 4.26 7.16 -20.15
CA ASN A 387 4.02 5.72 -20.37
C ASN A 387 5.31 4.90 -20.28
N ALA A 388 6.43 5.40 -20.83
CA ALA A 388 7.71 4.70 -20.75
C ALA A 388 8.25 4.62 -19.31
N VAL A 389 8.03 5.62 -18.48
CA VAL A 389 8.43 5.61 -17.07
C VAL A 389 7.62 4.58 -16.28
N VAL A 390 6.30 4.55 -16.47
CA VAL A 390 5.42 3.56 -15.82
C VAL A 390 5.77 2.14 -16.29
N GLN A 391 5.91 1.93 -17.60
CA GLN A 391 6.29 0.62 -18.17
C GLN A 391 7.65 0.14 -17.64
N ALA A 392 8.63 1.04 -17.44
CA ALA A 392 9.92 0.66 -16.86
C ALA A 392 9.76 0.13 -15.41
N GLY A 393 8.86 0.69 -14.60
CA GLY A 393 8.51 0.16 -13.29
C GLY A 393 7.94 -1.26 -13.37
N ILE A 394 6.95 -1.46 -14.25
CA ILE A 394 6.32 -2.77 -14.51
C ILE A 394 7.38 -3.82 -14.92
N ASP A 395 8.22 -3.49 -15.89
CA ASP A 395 9.25 -4.40 -16.38
C ASP A 395 10.23 -4.84 -15.28
N ARG A 396 10.59 -3.94 -14.34
CA ARG A 396 11.46 -4.25 -13.21
C ARG A 396 10.78 -5.14 -12.17
N LEU A 397 9.50 -4.92 -11.89
CA LEU A 397 8.71 -5.76 -11.00
C LEU A 397 8.60 -7.19 -11.53
N VAL A 398 8.27 -7.35 -12.82
CA VAL A 398 8.22 -8.65 -13.49
C VAL A 398 9.60 -9.34 -13.45
N ASP A 399 10.68 -8.60 -13.72
CA ASP A 399 12.04 -9.16 -13.73
C ASP A 399 12.52 -9.58 -12.33
N GLN A 400 12.19 -8.82 -11.25
CA GLN A 400 12.53 -9.24 -9.89
C GLN A 400 11.75 -10.48 -9.47
N THR A 401 10.47 -10.62 -9.86
CA THR A 401 9.64 -11.79 -9.56
C THR A 401 10.27 -13.07 -10.08
N ARG A 402 10.78 -13.08 -11.32
CA ARG A 402 11.50 -14.24 -11.90
C ARG A 402 12.70 -14.67 -11.06
N SER A 403 13.36 -13.74 -10.37
CA SER A 403 14.48 -14.10 -9.48
C SER A 403 13.97 -14.62 -8.13
N LEU A 404 12.84 -14.12 -7.63
CA LEU A 404 12.17 -14.67 -6.44
C LEU A 404 11.69 -16.12 -6.68
N GLU A 405 11.20 -16.47 -7.86
CA GLU A 405 10.85 -17.85 -8.23
C GLU A 405 12.08 -18.79 -8.17
N ARG A 406 13.24 -18.28 -8.54
CA ARG A 406 14.50 -19.05 -8.41
C ARG A 406 14.91 -19.23 -6.95
N VAL A 407 14.63 -18.24 -6.08
CA VAL A 407 14.82 -18.37 -4.63
C VAL A 407 13.93 -19.48 -4.07
N ILE A 408 12.66 -19.55 -4.47
CA ILE A 408 11.73 -20.61 -4.08
C ILE A 408 12.30 -21.98 -4.42
N THR A 409 12.84 -22.12 -5.63
CA THR A 409 13.48 -23.37 -6.11
C THR A 409 14.74 -23.70 -5.29
N LEU A 410 15.62 -22.72 -5.06
CA LEU A 410 16.86 -22.88 -4.30
C LEU A 410 16.61 -23.32 -2.85
N LEU A 411 15.57 -22.79 -2.24
CA LEU A 411 15.19 -23.09 -0.86
C LEU A 411 14.38 -24.37 -0.71
N GLU A 412 14.04 -25.04 -1.83
CA GLU A 412 13.29 -26.32 -1.86
C GLU A 412 11.91 -26.19 -1.17
N LEU A 413 11.24 -25.05 -1.37
CA LEU A 413 9.96 -24.76 -0.71
C LEU A 413 8.77 -25.50 -1.34
N GLY A 414 8.95 -26.04 -2.54
CA GLY A 414 7.89 -26.68 -3.30
C GLY A 414 7.05 -25.67 -4.10
N LYS A 415 5.73 -25.85 -4.14
CA LYS A 415 4.84 -24.94 -4.86
C LYS A 415 4.55 -23.75 -3.96
N VAL A 416 4.95 -22.55 -4.39
CA VAL A 416 4.54 -21.26 -3.84
C VAL A 416 3.57 -20.65 -4.86
N ALA A 417 2.40 -20.23 -4.42
CA ALA A 417 1.42 -19.57 -5.27
C ALA A 417 1.79 -18.08 -5.35
N ILE A 418 2.17 -17.61 -6.54
CA ILE A 418 2.28 -16.19 -6.84
C ILE A 418 1.02 -15.82 -7.62
N GLU A 419 0.31 -14.81 -7.18
CA GLU A 419 -0.87 -14.31 -7.86
C GLU A 419 -0.51 -13.68 -9.19
N GLY A 420 -1.34 -13.92 -10.21
CA GLY A 420 -1.22 -13.36 -11.54
C GLY A 420 -2.16 -12.18 -11.73
N SER A 421 -2.11 -11.59 -12.92
CA SER A 421 -3.04 -10.55 -13.35
C SER A 421 -3.36 -10.75 -14.83
N ASP A 422 -4.61 -10.58 -15.22
CA ASP A 422 -5.02 -10.71 -16.62
C ASP A 422 -4.35 -9.64 -17.49
N SER A 423 -4.03 -8.47 -16.95
CA SER A 423 -3.29 -7.42 -17.66
C SER A 423 -1.88 -7.84 -18.10
N LEU A 424 -1.26 -8.78 -17.38
CA LEU A 424 0.06 -9.33 -17.68
C LEU A 424 -0.02 -10.70 -18.39
N ASP A 425 -0.92 -11.58 -17.92
CA ASP A 425 -1.00 -12.98 -18.34
C ASP A 425 -1.84 -13.16 -19.60
N LYS A 426 -2.89 -12.34 -19.78
CA LYS A 426 -3.89 -12.39 -20.86
C LYS A 426 -4.34 -10.98 -21.28
N PRO A 427 -3.44 -10.10 -21.76
CA PRO A 427 -3.78 -8.71 -22.05
C PRO A 427 -5.03 -8.51 -22.92
N ASP A 428 -5.31 -9.45 -23.85
CA ASP A 428 -6.50 -9.42 -24.70
C ASP A 428 -7.82 -9.62 -23.93
N ALA A 429 -7.77 -10.08 -22.67
CA ALA A 429 -8.96 -10.27 -21.85
C ALA A 429 -9.45 -8.95 -21.24
N VAL A 430 -8.56 -8.00 -21.03
CA VAL A 430 -8.84 -6.67 -20.44
C VAL A 430 -9.80 -5.85 -21.32
N PHE A 431 -9.79 -6.08 -22.63
CA PHE A 431 -10.61 -5.32 -23.61
C PHE A 431 -11.91 -6.06 -24.03
N LYS A 432 -12.33 -7.09 -23.30
CA LYS A 432 -13.54 -7.89 -23.60
C LYS A 432 -14.64 -7.59 -22.63
#